data_759a9dea81b0fcd4c9920b03102538ac
#
_entry.id   759a9dea81b0fcd4c9920b03102538ac
#
_cell.length_a   1.000
_cell.length_b   1.000
_cell.length_c   1.000
_cell.angle_alpha   90.00
_cell.angle_beta   90.00
_cell.angle_gamma   90.00
#
_symmetry.space_group_name_H-M   'P 1'
#
loop_
_entity.id
_entity.type
_entity.pdbx_description
1 polymer ?
#
loop_
_entity_poly.entity_id
_entity_poly.type
_entity_poly.pdbx_seq_one_letter_code
_entity_poly.pdbx_strand_id
1 'polypeptide(L)'
;TQLTKLAGDLYGAGVRRVNVSLDTLDPGTFRAVTRWGKLDQTLEGIFAAKAAGLAVKINAVALKDVNEAEFDRMIEWCGEHGFDLTLIETMPLGEISGDRTDQYLPLSLVRSRLRLNWTLEESDHRTGGPARYYRVAETGGRLGFITPMTHNFCESCNRVRLTCTGTLYMCLGQEDAADLRRPLRDPALGEAGLQAAIRDAIARKPKGHDFVIDRRQARPALHRHMSVTGG
;
A
#
# COMPACT_ATOMS: atom_id res chain seq x y z
N THR A 1 9.85 3.31 -15.69
CA THR A 1 10.27 2.67 -14.43
C THR A 1 11.52 1.82 -14.67
N GLN A 2 12.27 1.48 -13.62
CA GLN A 2 13.40 0.54 -13.73
C GLN A 2 12.93 -0.90 -13.92
N LEU A 3 11.66 -1.18 -13.67
CA LEU A 3 11.11 -2.53 -13.72
C LEU A 3 11.24 -3.17 -15.12
N THR A 4 11.09 -2.38 -16.19
CA THR A 4 11.31 -2.85 -17.57
C THR A 4 12.71 -3.46 -17.76
N LYS A 5 13.73 -2.89 -17.11
CA LYS A 5 15.12 -3.35 -17.21
C LYS A 5 15.44 -4.47 -16.25
N LEU A 6 14.84 -4.47 -15.07
CA LEU A 6 15.23 -5.32 -13.94
C LEU A 6 14.34 -6.55 -13.74
N ALA A 7 13.22 -6.68 -14.48
CA ALA A 7 12.25 -7.76 -14.25
C ALA A 7 12.88 -9.16 -14.37
N GLY A 8 13.72 -9.38 -15.37
CA GLY A 8 14.44 -10.65 -15.55
C GLY A 8 15.42 -10.94 -14.43
N ASP A 9 16.20 -9.94 -14.02
CA ASP A 9 17.18 -10.07 -12.94
C ASP A 9 16.50 -10.35 -11.60
N LEU A 10 15.37 -9.66 -11.34
CA LEU A 10 14.56 -9.91 -10.15
C LEU A 10 14.04 -11.34 -10.10
N TYR A 11 13.53 -11.85 -11.23
CA TYR A 11 13.06 -13.23 -11.31
C TYR A 11 14.23 -14.22 -11.10
N GLY A 12 15.37 -13.97 -11.74
CA GLY A 12 16.60 -14.76 -11.57
C GLY A 12 17.12 -14.76 -10.13
N ALA A 13 16.99 -13.64 -9.42
CA ALA A 13 17.34 -13.51 -8.00
C ALA A 13 16.32 -14.15 -7.04
N GLY A 14 15.27 -14.80 -7.55
CA GLY A 14 14.28 -15.50 -6.73
C GLY A 14 13.02 -14.71 -6.38
N VAL A 15 12.87 -13.48 -6.84
CA VAL A 15 11.61 -12.74 -6.70
C VAL A 15 10.52 -13.43 -7.52
N ARG A 16 9.32 -13.60 -6.95
CA ARG A 16 8.20 -14.26 -7.65
C ARG A 16 6.98 -13.36 -7.78
N ARG A 17 6.92 -12.25 -7.05
CA ARG A 17 5.80 -11.32 -7.07
C ARG A 17 6.28 -9.88 -6.89
N VAL A 18 5.64 -8.96 -7.60
CA VAL A 18 5.82 -7.52 -7.44
C VAL A 18 4.48 -6.84 -7.17
N ASN A 19 4.50 -5.79 -6.35
CA ASN A 19 3.37 -4.89 -6.18
C ASN A 19 3.70 -3.60 -6.93
N VAL A 20 2.79 -3.15 -7.78
CA VAL A 20 2.96 -1.92 -8.57
C VAL A 20 1.84 -0.97 -8.22
N SER A 21 2.18 0.28 -7.88
CA SER A 21 1.19 1.33 -7.65
C SER A 21 0.68 1.85 -8.99
N LEU A 22 -0.63 1.79 -9.18
CA LEU A 22 -1.33 2.28 -10.36
C LEU A 22 -2.74 2.70 -9.95
N ASP A 23 -2.94 4.00 -9.73
CA ASP A 23 -4.19 4.52 -9.19
C ASP A 23 -5.26 4.72 -10.27
N THR A 24 -4.89 4.72 -11.55
CA THR A 24 -5.75 5.00 -12.69
C THR A 24 -5.16 4.45 -13.99
N LEU A 25 -6.01 4.17 -14.97
CA LEU A 25 -5.66 3.83 -16.35
C LEU A 25 -5.84 5.03 -17.31
N ASP A 26 -6.20 6.22 -16.79
CA ASP A 26 -6.28 7.46 -17.56
C ASP A 26 -4.96 8.23 -17.47
N PRO A 27 -4.32 8.57 -18.61
CA PRO A 27 -3.02 9.25 -18.61
C PRO A 27 -3.05 10.64 -17.98
N GLY A 28 -4.16 11.35 -18.09
CA GLY A 28 -4.34 12.68 -17.51
C GLY A 28 -4.42 12.64 -16.00
N THR A 29 -5.29 11.78 -15.48
CA THR A 29 -5.43 11.52 -14.04
C THR A 29 -4.15 10.97 -13.45
N PHE A 30 -3.47 10.03 -14.15
CA PHE A 30 -2.19 9.47 -13.70
C PHE A 30 -1.14 10.56 -13.53
N ARG A 31 -1.03 11.46 -14.49
CA ARG A 31 -0.09 12.59 -14.41
C ARG A 31 -0.44 13.55 -13.27
N ALA A 32 -1.73 13.83 -13.06
CA ALA A 32 -2.19 14.70 -11.98
C ALA A 32 -1.88 14.12 -10.60
N VAL A 33 -2.13 12.82 -10.39
CA VAL A 33 -1.89 12.12 -9.11
C VAL A 33 -0.40 11.96 -8.84
N THR A 34 0.39 11.58 -9.85
CA THR A 34 1.83 11.30 -9.70
C THR A 34 2.72 12.52 -9.89
N ARG A 35 2.19 13.64 -10.39
CA ARG A 35 2.87 14.90 -10.74
C ARG A 35 3.82 14.78 -11.93
N TRP A 36 4.65 13.74 -11.99
CA TRP A 36 5.71 13.56 -12.99
C TRP A 36 5.66 12.18 -13.68
N GLY A 37 4.74 11.32 -13.27
CA GLY A 37 4.62 9.96 -13.79
C GLY A 37 4.19 9.93 -15.25
N LYS A 38 4.67 8.93 -15.97
CA LYS A 38 4.23 8.57 -17.30
C LYS A 38 3.55 7.21 -17.25
N LEU A 39 2.27 7.16 -17.56
CA LEU A 39 1.47 5.93 -17.51
C LEU A 39 2.08 4.83 -18.39
N ASP A 40 2.42 5.17 -19.64
CA ASP A 40 2.99 4.20 -20.61
C ASP A 40 4.22 3.49 -20.04
N GLN A 41 5.15 4.24 -19.43
CA GLN A 41 6.35 3.64 -18.83
C GLN A 41 6.01 2.72 -17.65
N THR A 42 4.94 3.02 -16.92
CA THR A 42 4.49 2.17 -15.81
C THR A 42 3.88 0.88 -16.35
N LEU A 43 3.04 0.98 -17.39
CA LEU A 43 2.43 -0.17 -18.06
C LEU A 43 3.49 -1.06 -18.72
N GLU A 44 4.48 -0.48 -19.43
CA GLU A 44 5.62 -1.22 -19.97
C GLU A 44 6.35 -2.04 -18.88
N GLY A 45 6.59 -1.43 -17.71
CA GLY A 45 7.21 -2.11 -16.58
C GLY A 45 6.35 -3.25 -16.02
N ILE A 46 5.03 -3.08 -15.95
CA ILE A 46 4.07 -4.09 -15.51
C ILE A 46 4.10 -5.29 -16.47
N PHE A 47 4.03 -5.03 -17.77
CA PHE A 47 4.06 -6.10 -18.78
C PHE A 47 5.43 -6.80 -18.86
N ALA A 48 6.53 -6.07 -18.69
CA ALA A 48 7.85 -6.66 -18.59
C ALA A 48 7.97 -7.60 -17.37
N ALA A 49 7.40 -7.21 -16.22
CA ALA A 49 7.35 -8.07 -15.04
C ALA A 49 6.55 -9.36 -15.31
N LYS A 50 5.37 -9.25 -15.94
CA LYS A 50 4.57 -10.40 -16.35
C LYS A 50 5.34 -11.31 -17.31
N ALA A 51 5.98 -10.73 -18.35
CA ALA A 51 6.76 -11.48 -19.33
C ALA A 51 7.95 -12.23 -18.71
N ALA A 52 8.56 -11.66 -17.66
CA ALA A 52 9.63 -12.31 -16.89
C ALA A 52 9.11 -13.41 -15.93
N GLY A 53 7.81 -13.67 -15.84
CA GLY A 53 7.21 -14.68 -14.97
C GLY A 53 6.90 -14.22 -13.55
N LEU A 54 6.99 -12.91 -13.28
CA LEU A 54 6.58 -12.35 -11.98
C LEU A 54 5.07 -12.26 -11.89
N ALA A 55 4.49 -12.70 -10.77
CA ALA A 55 3.10 -12.40 -10.44
C ALA A 55 2.97 -10.90 -10.14
N VAL A 56 2.04 -10.22 -10.78
CA VAL A 56 1.83 -8.78 -10.62
C VAL A 56 0.59 -8.52 -9.79
N LYS A 57 0.73 -7.67 -8.79
CA LYS A 57 -0.38 -7.11 -8.04
C LYS A 57 -0.41 -5.59 -8.20
N ILE A 58 -1.53 -5.09 -8.64
CA ILE A 58 -1.79 -3.66 -8.75
C ILE A 58 -2.34 -3.15 -7.43
N ASN A 59 -1.74 -2.09 -6.90
CA ASN A 59 -2.23 -1.37 -5.73
C ASN A 59 -2.75 -0.01 -6.18
N ALA A 60 -4.01 0.29 -5.90
CA ALA A 60 -4.63 1.58 -6.21
C ALA A 60 -5.20 2.21 -4.94
N VAL A 61 -4.82 3.45 -4.67
CA VAL A 61 -5.43 4.25 -3.61
C VAL A 61 -6.77 4.77 -4.11
N ALA A 62 -7.83 4.51 -3.36
CA ALA A 62 -9.17 4.98 -3.70
C ALA A 62 -9.31 6.47 -3.32
N LEU A 63 -9.54 7.31 -4.32
CA LEU A 63 -9.65 8.75 -4.19
C LEU A 63 -11.03 9.21 -4.72
N LYS A 64 -11.81 9.81 -3.83
CA LYS A 64 -13.10 10.40 -4.17
C LYS A 64 -12.94 11.49 -5.21
N ASP A 65 -13.87 11.54 -6.18
CA ASP A 65 -13.91 12.51 -7.27
C ASP A 65 -12.65 12.51 -8.17
N VAL A 66 -11.78 11.48 -8.05
CA VAL A 66 -10.56 11.35 -8.86
C VAL A 66 -10.56 10.07 -9.69
N ASN A 67 -10.60 8.90 -9.04
CA ASN A 67 -10.50 7.60 -9.71
C ASN A 67 -11.64 6.64 -9.36
N GLU A 68 -12.62 7.05 -8.56
CA GLU A 68 -13.70 6.17 -8.12
C GLU A 68 -14.56 5.62 -9.28
N ALA A 69 -14.65 6.34 -10.39
CA ALA A 69 -15.37 5.91 -11.57
C ALA A 69 -14.61 4.89 -12.43
N GLU A 70 -13.31 4.68 -12.16
CA GLU A 70 -12.46 3.80 -12.97
C GLU A 70 -12.34 2.38 -12.42
N PHE A 71 -12.87 2.08 -11.24
CA PHE A 71 -12.62 0.78 -10.59
C PHE A 71 -13.19 -0.38 -11.39
N ASP A 72 -14.34 -0.23 -12.03
CA ASP A 72 -14.90 -1.27 -12.91
C ASP A 72 -13.92 -1.59 -14.05
N ARG A 73 -13.44 -0.57 -14.75
CA ARG A 73 -12.43 -0.69 -15.81
C ARG A 73 -11.12 -1.31 -15.32
N MET A 74 -10.68 -0.95 -14.11
CA MET A 74 -9.47 -1.52 -13.51
C MET A 74 -9.64 -3.00 -13.16
N ILE A 75 -10.83 -3.41 -12.71
CA ILE A 75 -11.15 -4.82 -12.43
C ILE A 75 -11.11 -5.62 -13.74
N GLU A 76 -11.76 -5.13 -14.80
CA GLU A 76 -11.74 -5.75 -16.14
C GLU A 76 -10.30 -5.90 -16.63
N TRP A 77 -9.56 -4.80 -16.68
CA TRP A 77 -8.17 -4.78 -17.15
C TRP A 77 -7.25 -5.71 -16.36
N CYS A 78 -7.37 -5.73 -15.04
CA CYS A 78 -6.59 -6.64 -14.21
C CYS A 78 -6.97 -8.10 -14.49
N GLY A 79 -8.27 -8.40 -14.65
CA GLY A 79 -8.76 -9.74 -15.01
C GLY A 79 -8.23 -10.24 -16.35
N GLU A 80 -8.31 -9.40 -17.40
CA GLU A 80 -7.80 -9.72 -18.76
C GLU A 80 -6.29 -10.04 -18.75
N HIS A 81 -5.54 -9.37 -17.88
CA HIS A 81 -4.10 -9.55 -17.80
C HIS A 81 -3.65 -10.51 -16.69
N GLY A 82 -4.56 -11.10 -15.92
CA GLY A 82 -4.24 -12.02 -14.83
C GLY A 82 -3.49 -11.34 -13.67
N PHE A 83 -3.79 -10.06 -13.41
CA PHE A 83 -3.26 -9.30 -12.30
C PHE A 83 -4.22 -9.31 -11.11
N ASP A 84 -3.69 -9.31 -9.89
CA ASP A 84 -4.48 -9.02 -8.69
C ASP A 84 -4.64 -7.50 -8.56
N LEU A 85 -5.85 -7.04 -8.24
CA LEU A 85 -6.11 -5.64 -7.87
C LEU A 85 -6.30 -5.51 -6.37
N THR A 86 -5.72 -4.47 -5.78
CA THR A 86 -5.95 -4.12 -4.37
C THR A 86 -6.28 -2.63 -4.25
N LEU A 87 -7.47 -2.32 -3.76
CA LEU A 87 -7.90 -0.98 -3.44
C LEU A 87 -7.49 -0.65 -1.99
N ILE A 88 -7.00 0.57 -1.77
CA ILE A 88 -6.44 1.02 -0.49
C ILE A 88 -7.13 2.32 -0.07
N GLU A 89 -7.61 2.40 1.16
CA GLU A 89 -8.13 3.64 1.73
C GLU A 89 -7.03 4.67 1.93
N THR A 90 -7.34 5.94 1.62
CA THR A 90 -6.47 7.07 1.93
C THR A 90 -6.31 7.21 3.44
N MET A 91 -5.08 7.46 3.87
CA MET A 91 -4.73 7.76 5.26
C MET A 91 -4.30 9.22 5.39
N PRO A 92 -4.65 9.92 6.49
CA PRO A 92 -4.30 11.32 6.72
C PRO A 92 -2.84 11.46 7.15
N LEU A 93 -1.91 11.26 6.22
CA LEU A 93 -0.46 11.25 6.43
C LEU A 93 0.26 12.29 5.57
N GLY A 94 1.25 12.94 6.16
CA GLY A 94 2.16 13.88 5.50
C GLY A 94 1.53 15.23 5.19
N GLU A 95 2.36 16.26 5.10
CA GLU A 95 1.94 17.56 4.62
C GLU A 95 1.77 17.50 3.10
N ILE A 96 0.55 17.34 2.65
CA ILE A 96 0.20 17.35 1.25
C ILE A 96 -0.61 18.62 1.01
N SER A 97 -0.08 19.49 0.15
CA SER A 97 -0.81 20.65 -0.34
C SER A 97 -2.06 20.15 -1.08
N GLY A 98 -3.23 20.35 -0.52
CA GLY A 98 -4.50 19.97 -1.10
C GLY A 98 -5.28 18.94 -0.28
N ASP A 99 -6.52 18.82 -0.61
CA ASP A 99 -7.61 18.21 0.11
C ASP A 99 -7.60 16.68 0.13
N ARG A 100 -6.47 16.02 0.44
CA ARG A 100 -6.45 14.54 0.48
C ARG A 100 -7.38 13.93 1.51
N THR A 101 -7.63 14.63 2.59
CA THR A 101 -8.66 14.21 3.55
C THR A 101 -10.06 14.34 2.95
N ASP A 102 -10.28 15.31 2.05
CA ASP A 102 -11.53 15.48 1.32
C ASP A 102 -11.71 14.44 0.21
N GLN A 103 -10.62 13.85 -0.26
CA GLN A 103 -10.62 12.74 -1.22
C GLN A 103 -10.80 11.36 -0.55
N TYR A 104 -11.03 11.33 0.75
CA TYR A 104 -11.28 10.08 1.45
C TYR A 104 -12.53 9.39 0.92
N LEU A 105 -12.37 8.14 0.53
CA LEU A 105 -13.42 7.28 0.01
C LEU A 105 -13.45 5.98 0.82
N PRO A 106 -14.48 5.77 1.68
CA PRO A 106 -14.61 4.53 2.43
C PRO A 106 -14.75 3.33 1.50
N LEU A 107 -13.87 2.34 1.63
CA LEU A 107 -13.91 1.15 0.77
C LEU A 107 -15.13 0.25 1.04
N SER A 108 -15.82 0.43 2.16
CA SER A 108 -17.12 -0.19 2.40
C SER A 108 -18.17 0.27 1.38
N LEU A 109 -18.20 1.57 1.05
CA LEU A 109 -19.07 2.14 0.01
C LEU A 109 -18.66 1.67 -1.39
N VAL A 110 -17.35 1.70 -1.69
CA VAL A 110 -16.83 1.20 -2.96
C VAL A 110 -17.23 -0.26 -3.16
N ARG A 111 -17.03 -1.11 -2.17
CA ARG A 111 -17.42 -2.53 -2.25
C ARG A 111 -18.91 -2.71 -2.49
N SER A 112 -19.76 -1.92 -1.82
CA SER A 112 -21.21 -1.98 -2.03
C SER A 112 -21.61 -1.57 -3.46
N ARG A 113 -20.96 -0.55 -4.03
CA ARG A 113 -21.18 -0.14 -5.44
C ARG A 113 -20.70 -1.21 -6.41
N LEU A 114 -19.50 -1.76 -6.21
CA LEU A 114 -18.95 -2.79 -7.07
C LEU A 114 -19.81 -4.06 -7.11
N ARG A 115 -20.47 -4.42 -6.01
CA ARG A 115 -21.42 -5.54 -5.96
C ARG A 115 -22.68 -5.36 -6.81
N LEU A 116 -22.94 -4.19 -7.35
CA LEU A 116 -24.01 -3.97 -8.33
C LEU A 116 -23.64 -4.53 -9.71
N ASN A 117 -22.35 -4.51 -10.03
CA ASN A 117 -21.82 -4.89 -11.34
C ASN A 117 -21.03 -6.21 -11.31
N TRP A 118 -20.54 -6.62 -10.12
CA TRP A 118 -19.60 -7.73 -9.95
C TRP A 118 -20.05 -8.70 -8.88
N THR A 119 -19.91 -9.98 -9.13
CA THR A 119 -20.08 -11.03 -8.13
C THR A 119 -18.80 -11.22 -7.34
N LEU A 120 -18.75 -10.66 -6.14
CA LEU A 120 -17.61 -10.74 -5.24
C LEU A 120 -17.78 -11.90 -4.25
N GLU A 121 -17.14 -13.01 -4.54
CA GLU A 121 -17.11 -14.23 -3.72
C GLU A 121 -16.04 -14.10 -2.62
N GLU A 122 -16.34 -14.52 -1.41
CA GLU A 122 -15.36 -14.56 -0.33
C GLU A 122 -14.19 -15.47 -0.67
N SER A 123 -12.99 -15.08 -0.25
CA SER A 123 -11.76 -15.80 -0.55
C SER A 123 -10.89 -15.93 0.69
N ASP A 124 -10.40 -17.13 0.93
CA ASP A 124 -9.40 -17.42 1.97
C ASP A 124 -7.98 -17.04 1.55
N HIS A 125 -7.82 -16.49 0.34
CA HIS A 125 -6.52 -16.04 -0.12
C HIS A 125 -5.92 -15.02 0.85
N ARG A 126 -4.69 -15.27 1.27
CA ARG A 126 -3.93 -14.36 2.14
C ARG A 126 -2.57 -14.09 1.52
N THR A 127 -2.14 -12.85 1.64
CA THR A 127 -0.75 -12.45 1.44
C THR A 127 -0.21 -12.01 2.78
N GLY A 128 1.09 -11.85 2.95
CA GLY A 128 1.65 -11.33 4.22
C GLY A 128 1.21 -9.90 4.61
N GLY A 129 0.26 -9.32 3.87
CA GLY A 129 -0.29 -7.98 4.07
C GLY A 129 -1.73 -7.98 4.62
N PRO A 130 -2.31 -6.78 4.87
CA PRO A 130 -3.63 -6.62 5.50
C PRO A 130 -4.80 -6.73 4.52
N ALA A 131 -4.55 -6.97 3.24
CA ALA A 131 -5.61 -7.04 2.25
C ALA A 131 -6.55 -8.22 2.53
N ARG A 132 -7.86 -7.94 2.49
CA ARG A 132 -8.92 -8.95 2.46
C ARG A 132 -9.33 -9.13 1.00
N TYR A 133 -9.28 -10.36 0.51
CA TYR A 133 -9.50 -10.66 -0.90
C TYR A 133 -10.88 -11.25 -1.17
N TYR A 134 -11.41 -10.92 -2.34
CA TYR A 134 -12.57 -11.52 -2.96
C TYR A 134 -12.16 -12.04 -4.34
N ARG A 135 -12.78 -13.14 -4.78
CA ARG A 135 -12.73 -13.57 -6.15
C ARG A 135 -13.81 -12.82 -6.92
N VAL A 136 -13.47 -12.28 -8.07
CA VAL A 136 -14.42 -11.69 -9.01
C VAL A 136 -14.86 -12.80 -9.97
N ALA A 137 -16.11 -13.24 -9.88
CA ALA A 137 -16.59 -14.42 -10.63
C ALA A 137 -16.48 -14.24 -12.15
N GLU A 138 -16.79 -13.04 -12.64
CA GLU A 138 -16.82 -12.69 -14.07
C GLU A 138 -15.44 -12.72 -14.72
N THR A 139 -14.40 -12.36 -14.00
CA THR A 139 -13.02 -12.32 -14.53
C THR A 139 -12.13 -13.45 -14.01
N GLY A 140 -12.56 -14.14 -12.95
CA GLY A 140 -11.73 -15.11 -12.23
C GLY A 140 -10.58 -14.47 -11.43
N GLY A 141 -10.41 -13.16 -11.51
CA GLY A 141 -9.35 -12.38 -10.84
C GLY A 141 -9.60 -12.20 -9.35
N ARG A 142 -8.64 -11.60 -8.66
CA ARG A 142 -8.73 -11.27 -7.22
C ARG A 142 -8.78 -9.78 -6.99
N LEU A 143 -9.78 -9.35 -6.21
CA LEU A 143 -9.93 -7.99 -5.73
C LEU A 143 -9.68 -7.93 -4.22
N GLY A 144 -8.66 -7.20 -3.80
CA GLY A 144 -8.30 -6.99 -2.40
C GLY A 144 -8.74 -5.62 -1.89
N PHE A 145 -9.03 -5.53 -0.59
CA PHE A 145 -9.35 -4.28 0.09
C PHE A 145 -8.41 -4.12 1.29
N ILE A 146 -7.76 -2.95 1.39
CA ILE A 146 -6.98 -2.52 2.55
C ILE A 146 -7.71 -1.34 3.17
N THR A 147 -8.32 -1.56 4.33
CA THR A 147 -9.28 -0.66 4.98
C THR A 147 -8.76 -0.17 6.35
N PRO A 148 -7.67 0.63 6.39
CA PRO A 148 -7.12 1.09 7.66
C PRO A 148 -8.08 1.97 8.45
N MET A 149 -8.98 2.68 7.76
CA MET A 149 -9.91 3.64 8.38
C MET A 149 -11.24 2.99 8.76
N THR A 150 -11.85 2.19 7.87
CA THR A 150 -13.17 1.59 8.11
C THR A 150 -13.13 0.28 8.91
N HIS A 151 -12.09 -0.53 8.72
CA HIS A 151 -11.87 -1.78 9.49
C HIS A 151 -10.39 -1.90 9.79
N ASN A 152 -9.99 -1.34 10.91
CA ASN A 152 -8.61 -1.37 11.28
C ASN A 152 -8.17 -2.83 11.54
N PHE A 153 -6.94 -3.14 11.14
CA PHE A 153 -6.29 -4.45 11.28
C PHE A 153 -5.07 -4.38 12.19
N CYS A 154 -5.02 -3.37 13.06
CA CYS A 154 -3.84 -3.01 13.83
C CYS A 154 -3.43 -4.10 14.82
N GLU A 155 -4.37 -4.80 15.46
CA GLU A 155 -4.08 -5.88 16.40
C GLU A 155 -3.30 -7.04 15.76
N SER A 156 -3.58 -7.35 14.48
CA SER A 156 -2.87 -8.39 13.71
C SER A 156 -1.71 -7.85 12.88
N CYS A 157 -1.39 -6.56 13.00
CA CYS A 157 -0.37 -5.93 12.19
C CYS A 157 1.04 -6.33 12.63
N ASN A 158 1.76 -7.05 11.78
CA ASN A 158 3.13 -7.52 11.99
C ASN A 158 4.20 -6.59 11.38
N ARG A 159 3.85 -5.34 11.01
CA ARG A 159 4.77 -4.44 10.29
C ARG A 159 5.39 -3.41 11.21
N VAL A 160 6.67 -3.18 10.99
CA VAL A 160 7.45 -2.07 11.52
C VAL A 160 8.12 -1.36 10.33
N ARG A 161 8.64 -0.17 10.54
CA ARG A 161 9.30 0.61 9.50
C ARG A 161 10.65 1.12 9.98
N LEU A 162 11.70 0.75 9.27
CA LEU A 162 13.05 1.21 9.54
C LEU A 162 13.43 2.28 8.51
N THR A 163 13.82 3.45 9.00
CA THR A 163 14.33 4.54 8.15
C THR A 163 15.79 4.31 7.76
N CYS A 164 16.25 5.02 6.73
CA CYS A 164 17.68 5.03 6.36
C CYS A 164 18.57 5.63 7.45
N THR A 165 18.00 6.37 8.41
CA THR A 165 18.72 6.93 9.58
C THR A 165 18.76 5.98 10.77
N GLY A 166 18.22 4.76 10.66
CA GLY A 166 18.22 3.77 11.74
C GLY A 166 17.14 3.97 12.79
N THR A 167 16.10 4.76 12.49
CA THR A 167 14.94 4.92 13.36
C THR A 167 13.89 3.86 13.03
N LEU A 168 13.48 3.08 14.01
CA LEU A 168 12.45 2.05 13.90
C LEU A 168 11.12 2.59 14.42
N TYR A 169 10.13 2.73 13.54
CA TYR A 169 8.75 3.06 13.88
C TYR A 169 7.92 1.77 13.99
N MET A 170 7.19 1.60 15.09
CA MET A 170 6.34 0.44 15.33
C MET A 170 5.00 0.54 14.60
N CYS A 171 4.55 1.75 14.29
CA CYS A 171 3.31 2.02 13.57
C CYS A 171 3.49 3.12 12.52
N LEU A 172 2.77 2.99 11.39
CA LEU A 172 2.73 4.05 10.39
C LEU A 172 1.99 5.29 10.92
N GLY A 173 0.97 5.10 11.73
CA GLY A 173 0.06 6.12 12.24
C GLY A 173 0.42 6.67 13.60
N GLN A 174 1.65 6.48 14.08
CA GLN A 174 2.10 7.02 15.36
C GLN A 174 3.57 7.41 15.30
N GLU A 175 3.99 8.33 16.20
CA GLU A 175 5.37 8.85 16.25
C GLU A 175 6.29 8.05 17.19
N ASP A 176 5.76 7.08 17.96
CA ASP A 176 6.62 6.26 18.82
C ASP A 176 7.65 5.48 17.99
N ALA A 177 8.91 5.64 18.37
CA ALA A 177 10.06 5.14 17.62
C ALA A 177 11.21 4.73 18.53
N ALA A 178 12.13 3.92 17.99
CA ALA A 178 13.38 3.56 18.64
C ALA A 178 14.58 3.91 17.74
N ASP A 179 15.62 4.52 18.32
CA ASP A 179 16.89 4.71 17.61
C ASP A 179 17.73 3.43 17.73
N LEU A 180 17.91 2.75 16.61
CA LEU A 180 18.73 1.52 16.53
C LEU A 180 20.20 1.81 16.22
N ARG A 181 20.58 3.07 15.88
CA ARG A 181 21.98 3.41 15.59
C ARG A 181 22.87 3.32 16.82
N ARG A 182 22.34 3.78 17.98
CA ARG A 182 23.10 3.75 19.22
C ARG A 182 23.48 2.32 19.59
N PRO A 183 22.54 1.38 19.79
CA PRO A 183 22.91 0.01 20.11
C PRO A 183 23.71 -0.71 19.01
N LEU A 184 23.52 -0.35 17.73
CA LEU A 184 24.29 -0.91 16.62
C LEU A 184 25.77 -0.48 16.64
N ARG A 185 26.07 0.73 17.12
CA ARG A 185 27.42 1.35 17.07
C ARG A 185 28.13 1.33 18.40
N ASP A 186 27.50 0.90 19.45
CA ASP A 186 28.10 0.79 20.78
C ASP A 186 28.80 -0.58 20.92
N PRO A 187 30.17 -0.61 20.94
CA PRO A 187 30.90 -1.86 21.05
C PRO A 187 30.62 -2.63 22.35
N ALA A 188 30.19 -1.91 23.42
CA ALA A 188 29.88 -2.53 24.70
C ALA A 188 28.57 -3.31 24.67
N LEU A 189 27.63 -2.92 23.78
CA LEU A 189 26.33 -3.58 23.66
C LEU A 189 26.36 -4.76 22.69
N GLY A 190 27.15 -4.67 21.61
CA GLY A 190 27.25 -5.70 20.59
C GLY A 190 25.92 -6.08 19.93
N GLU A 191 25.89 -7.25 19.31
CA GLU A 191 24.68 -7.76 18.66
C GLU A 191 23.53 -8.01 19.64
N ALA A 192 23.85 -8.47 20.86
CA ALA A 192 22.84 -8.72 21.90
C ALA A 192 22.10 -7.45 22.31
N GLY A 193 22.80 -6.32 22.41
CA GLY A 193 22.19 -5.04 22.70
C GLY A 193 21.28 -4.54 21.58
N LEU A 194 21.66 -4.73 20.31
CA LEU A 194 20.79 -4.40 19.18
C LEU A 194 19.53 -5.28 19.17
N GLN A 195 19.66 -6.59 19.39
CA GLN A 195 18.51 -7.49 19.48
C GLN A 195 17.57 -7.13 20.62
N ALA A 196 18.10 -6.76 21.80
CA ALA A 196 17.30 -6.29 22.91
C ALA A 196 16.52 -5.02 22.56
N ALA A 197 17.18 -4.02 21.96
CA ALA A 197 16.54 -2.79 21.54
C ALA A 197 15.41 -3.01 20.52
N ILE A 198 15.59 -3.94 19.58
CA ILE A 198 14.53 -4.31 18.62
C ILE A 198 13.34 -4.97 19.34
N ARG A 199 13.61 -5.94 20.25
CA ARG A 199 12.54 -6.61 21.00
C ARG A 199 11.75 -5.62 21.86
N ASP A 200 12.43 -4.72 22.56
CA ASP A 200 11.82 -3.68 23.39
C ASP A 200 10.96 -2.73 22.56
N ALA A 201 11.45 -2.34 21.37
CA ALA A 201 10.67 -1.54 20.45
C ALA A 201 9.40 -2.27 19.99
N ILE A 202 9.51 -3.53 19.56
CA ILE A 202 8.37 -4.34 19.13
C ILE A 202 7.37 -4.56 20.27
N ALA A 203 7.83 -4.75 21.50
CA ALA A 203 6.96 -4.92 22.68
C ALA A 203 6.09 -3.69 22.94
N ARG A 204 6.54 -2.48 22.54
CA ARG A 204 5.77 -1.22 22.62
C ARG A 204 4.86 -0.97 21.43
N LYS A 205 4.79 -1.91 20.45
CA LYS A 205 3.96 -1.74 19.27
C LYS A 205 2.50 -1.49 19.67
N PRO A 206 1.88 -0.38 19.21
CA PRO A 206 0.51 -0.04 19.60
C PRO A 206 -0.50 -0.98 18.97
N LYS A 207 -1.63 -1.19 19.67
CA LYS A 207 -2.76 -2.00 19.19
C LYS A 207 -3.64 -1.27 18.18
N GLY A 208 -3.41 0.02 17.94
CA GLY A 208 -4.18 0.85 17.03
C GLY A 208 -3.36 2.03 16.49
N HIS A 209 -3.93 2.72 15.52
CA HIS A 209 -3.46 4.01 15.05
C HIS A 209 -4.46 5.10 15.47
N ASP A 210 -4.01 6.35 15.48
CA ASP A 210 -4.82 7.51 15.90
C ASP A 210 -5.39 8.28 14.70
N PHE A 211 -5.49 7.65 13.54
CA PHE A 211 -6.04 8.28 12.35
C PHE A 211 -7.53 8.53 12.49
N VAL A 212 -7.92 9.78 12.30
CA VAL A 212 -9.32 10.23 12.25
C VAL A 212 -9.51 11.13 11.04
N ILE A 213 -10.56 10.88 10.26
CA ILE A 213 -11.03 11.76 9.21
C ILE A 213 -12.49 12.08 9.56
N ASP A 214 -12.72 13.14 10.32
CA ASP A 214 -14.01 13.53 10.86
C ASP A 214 -14.60 14.79 10.21
N ARG A 215 -13.82 15.56 9.46
CA ARG A 215 -14.21 16.81 8.83
C ARG A 215 -13.43 17.09 7.56
N ARG A 216 -13.99 17.96 6.70
CA ARG A 216 -13.28 18.51 5.54
C ARG A 216 -12.08 19.36 5.99
N GLN A 217 -11.03 19.36 5.18
CA GLN A 217 -9.78 20.09 5.43
C GLN A 217 -9.15 19.72 6.80
N ALA A 218 -9.37 18.49 7.26
CA ALA A 218 -8.71 17.99 8.46
C ALA A 218 -7.19 18.00 8.24
N ARG A 219 -6.45 18.52 9.24
CA ARG A 219 -4.99 18.47 9.19
C ARG A 219 -4.53 17.01 9.22
N PRO A 220 -3.41 16.67 8.53
CA PRO A 220 -2.83 15.35 8.64
C PRO A 220 -2.63 14.99 10.11
N ALA A 221 -2.98 13.77 10.49
CA ALA A 221 -2.74 13.25 11.84
C ALA A 221 -1.24 13.19 12.15
N LEU A 222 -0.41 13.04 11.13
CA LEU A 222 1.04 13.01 11.20
C LEU A 222 1.66 13.86 10.09
N HIS A 223 2.65 14.67 10.44
CA HIS A 223 3.42 15.46 9.46
C HIS A 223 4.39 14.61 8.64
N ARG A 224 4.74 13.43 9.14
CA ARG A 224 5.69 12.51 8.49
C ARG A 224 5.14 11.95 7.19
N HIS A 225 5.87 12.17 6.10
CA HIS A 225 5.55 11.56 4.81
C HIS A 225 5.86 10.04 4.79
N MET A 226 5.08 9.28 4.04
CA MET A 226 5.34 7.84 3.85
C MET A 226 6.74 7.57 3.28
N SER A 227 7.24 8.44 2.40
CA SER A 227 8.59 8.33 1.81
C SER A 227 9.72 8.34 2.84
N VAL A 228 9.52 8.94 4.02
CA VAL A 228 10.51 8.93 5.11
C VAL A 228 10.64 7.55 5.75
N THR A 229 9.57 6.78 5.75
CA THR A 229 9.50 5.47 6.40
C THR A 229 9.50 4.31 5.40
N GLY A 230 9.77 4.56 4.13
CA GLY A 230 9.78 3.54 3.09
C GLY A 230 8.38 2.99 2.83
N GLY A 231 7.60 3.67 2.01
CA GLY A 231 6.24 3.27 1.62
C GLY A 231 6.16 2.94 0.16
#